data_e9b6d75133adf31a283272f3c4627d5e
#
_entry.id   e9b6d75133adf31a283272f3c4627d5e
#
_cell.length_a   1.000
_cell.length_b   1.000
_cell.length_c   1.000
_cell.angle_alpha   90.00
_cell.angle_beta   90.00
_cell.angle_gamma   90.00
#
_symmetry.space_group_name_H-M   'P 1'
#
loop_
_entity.id
_entity.type
_entity.pdbx_description
1 polymer ?
#
loop_
_entity_poly.entity_id
_entity_poly.type
_entity_poly.pdbx_seq_one_letter_code
_entity_poly.pdbx_strand_id
1 'polypeptide(L)'
;MKNIQTVSPNKKRNLVLSIVALAVIVAILFYLDANKAQHSYAISIIERSLIYAVVAVSMNLLTGFTGLFSLGQAGFMAIGAYTVAILTIPVDVRPSVYYMSGISPIIANLHMPFWAALILGGVLAAVVAALIGIPVLR
;
A
#
# COMPACT_ATOMS: atom_id res chain seq x y z
N MET A 1 -13.15 -21.29 37.42
CA MET A 1 -12.48 -20.99 36.13
C MET A 1 -13.17 -21.81 35.05
N LYS A 2 -14.03 -21.17 34.26
CA LYS A 2 -14.83 -21.86 33.24
C LYS A 2 -14.09 -21.73 31.90
N ASN A 3 -13.60 -22.85 31.36
CA ASN A 3 -13.03 -22.96 30.03
C ASN A 3 -14.07 -22.54 29.00
N ILE A 4 -13.95 -21.35 28.45
CA ILE A 4 -14.68 -20.94 27.25
C ILE A 4 -13.86 -21.43 26.04
N GLN A 5 -13.98 -22.72 25.78
CA GLN A 5 -13.63 -23.27 24.47
C GLN A 5 -14.85 -23.06 23.56
N THR A 6 -14.96 -21.93 22.94
CA THR A 6 -15.86 -21.77 21.79
C THR A 6 -15.18 -22.42 20.59
N VAL A 7 -15.25 -23.74 20.54
CA VAL A 7 -14.94 -24.50 19.33
C VAL A 7 -16.01 -24.16 18.30
N SER A 8 -15.66 -23.33 17.33
CA SER A 8 -16.52 -23.00 16.18
C SER A 8 -16.84 -24.32 15.42
N PRO A 9 -18.09 -24.80 15.42
CA PRO A 9 -18.47 -26.07 14.80
C PRO A 9 -18.42 -26.08 13.27
N ASN A 10 -17.96 -24.99 12.62
CA ASN A 10 -18.03 -24.85 11.16
C ASN A 10 -16.78 -24.21 10.54
N LYS A 11 -15.59 -24.58 10.96
CA LYS A 11 -14.34 -24.11 10.35
C LYS A 11 -14.31 -24.29 8.83
N LYS A 12 -14.82 -25.41 8.32
CA LYS A 12 -14.95 -25.68 6.88
C LYS A 12 -15.96 -24.75 6.20
N ARG A 13 -17.12 -24.49 6.83
CA ARG A 13 -18.13 -23.60 6.29
C ARG A 13 -17.63 -22.15 6.24
N ASN A 14 -16.96 -21.68 7.28
CA ASN A 14 -16.40 -20.35 7.30
C ASN A 14 -15.26 -20.18 6.28
N LEU A 15 -14.45 -21.21 6.08
CA LEU A 15 -13.43 -21.22 5.04
C LEU A 15 -14.06 -21.13 3.64
N VAL A 16 -15.08 -21.95 3.37
CA VAL A 16 -15.79 -21.93 2.09
C VAL A 16 -16.46 -20.56 1.86
N LEU A 17 -17.11 -19.99 2.88
CA LEU A 17 -17.70 -18.66 2.79
C LEU A 17 -16.65 -17.57 2.51
N SER A 18 -15.48 -17.63 3.15
CA SER A 18 -14.36 -16.71 2.86
C SER A 18 -13.86 -16.83 1.42
N ILE A 19 -13.71 -18.06 0.92
CA ILE A 19 -13.26 -18.30 -0.46
C ILE A 19 -14.30 -17.78 -1.46
N VAL A 20 -15.58 -18.06 -1.22
CA VAL A 20 -16.67 -17.57 -2.07
C VAL A 20 -16.75 -16.05 -2.05
N ALA A 21 -16.65 -15.42 -0.87
CA ALA A 21 -16.61 -13.96 -0.76
C ALA A 21 -15.44 -13.35 -1.52
N LEU A 22 -14.25 -13.94 -1.39
CA LEU A 22 -13.06 -13.51 -2.13
C LEU A 22 -13.27 -13.65 -3.65
N ALA A 23 -13.81 -14.78 -4.10
CA ALA A 23 -14.08 -15.01 -5.51
C ALA A 23 -15.09 -14.02 -6.09
N VAL A 24 -16.14 -13.67 -5.32
CA VAL A 24 -17.12 -12.64 -5.71
C VAL A 24 -16.46 -11.26 -5.82
N ILE A 25 -15.62 -10.89 -4.86
CA ILE A 25 -14.89 -9.62 -4.91
C ILE A 25 -13.99 -9.55 -6.14
N VAL A 26 -13.24 -10.60 -6.41
CA VAL A 26 -12.35 -10.69 -7.59
C VAL A 26 -13.17 -10.60 -8.88
N ALA A 27 -14.32 -11.29 -8.97
CA ALA A 27 -15.20 -11.24 -10.14
C ALA A 27 -15.76 -9.82 -10.37
N ILE A 28 -16.16 -9.12 -9.31
CA ILE A 28 -16.64 -7.73 -9.40
C ILE A 28 -15.50 -6.82 -9.89
N LEU A 29 -14.28 -6.99 -9.38
CA LEU A 29 -13.12 -6.19 -9.83
C LEU A 29 -12.80 -6.43 -11.31
N PHE A 30 -12.85 -7.68 -11.76
CA PHE A 30 -12.67 -8.01 -13.18
C PHE A 30 -13.77 -7.41 -14.07
N TYR A 31 -15.02 -7.45 -13.62
CA TYR A 31 -16.13 -6.84 -14.35
C TYR A 31 -15.97 -5.32 -14.48
N LEU A 32 -15.58 -4.64 -13.40
CA LEU A 32 -15.33 -3.20 -13.39
C LEU A 32 -14.13 -2.84 -14.29
N ASP A 33 -13.06 -3.63 -14.25
CA ASP A 33 -11.86 -3.42 -15.06
C ASP A 33 -12.16 -3.56 -16.57
N ALA A 34 -13.01 -4.53 -16.94
CA ALA A 34 -13.46 -4.70 -18.32
C ALA A 34 -14.29 -3.50 -18.84
N ASN A 35 -14.98 -2.79 -17.94
CA ASN A 35 -15.81 -1.62 -18.25
C ASN A 35 -15.23 -0.29 -17.76
N LYS A 36 -13.90 -0.13 -17.82
CA LYS A 36 -13.17 1.04 -17.31
C LYS A 36 -13.73 2.39 -17.78
N ALA A 37 -14.16 2.46 -19.03
CA ALA A 37 -14.65 3.70 -19.64
C ALA A 37 -15.91 4.24 -18.94
N GLN A 38 -16.79 3.37 -18.45
CA GLN A 38 -18.03 3.75 -17.76
C GLN A 38 -17.86 3.90 -16.24
N HIS A 39 -16.89 3.20 -15.65
CA HIS A 39 -16.74 3.09 -14.20
C HIS A 39 -15.40 3.61 -13.66
N SER A 40 -14.71 4.48 -14.40
CA SER A 40 -13.39 5.01 -14.04
C SER A 40 -13.35 5.64 -12.63
N TYR A 41 -14.41 6.34 -12.23
CA TYR A 41 -14.51 6.92 -10.91
C TYR A 41 -14.65 5.86 -9.80
N ALA A 42 -15.49 4.86 -10.01
CA ALA A 42 -15.66 3.75 -9.05
C ALA A 42 -14.36 2.94 -8.89
N ILE A 43 -13.65 2.69 -9.97
CA ILE A 43 -12.35 1.99 -9.96
C ILE A 43 -11.34 2.80 -9.14
N SER A 44 -11.22 4.10 -9.36
CA SER A 44 -10.29 4.95 -8.61
C SER A 44 -10.59 4.98 -7.11
N ILE A 45 -11.87 4.94 -6.71
CA ILE A 45 -12.26 4.84 -5.30
C ILE A 45 -11.85 3.49 -4.72
N ILE A 46 -12.10 2.39 -5.44
CA ILE A 46 -11.75 1.04 -5.00
C ILE A 46 -10.25 0.89 -4.84
N GLU A 47 -9.46 1.36 -5.82
CA GLU A 47 -7.98 1.33 -5.75
C GLU A 47 -7.46 2.07 -4.52
N ARG A 48 -7.95 3.29 -4.27
CA ARG A 48 -7.59 4.06 -3.07
C ARG A 48 -8.01 3.36 -1.78
N SER A 49 -9.22 2.79 -1.76
CA SER A 49 -9.73 2.07 -0.59
C SER A 49 -8.89 0.83 -0.28
N LEU A 50 -8.44 0.09 -1.29
CA LEU A 50 -7.55 -1.06 -1.11
C LEU A 50 -6.18 -0.64 -0.56
N ILE A 51 -5.61 0.47 -1.04
CA ILE A 51 -4.35 1.02 -0.51
C ILE A 51 -4.52 1.36 0.97
N TYR A 52 -5.58 2.08 1.34
CA TYR A 52 -5.84 2.42 2.74
C TYR A 52 -6.16 1.20 3.61
N ALA A 53 -6.79 0.17 3.07
CA ALA A 53 -7.02 -1.08 3.78
C ALA A 53 -5.70 -1.78 4.14
N VAL A 54 -4.74 -1.84 3.22
CA VAL A 54 -3.39 -2.38 3.49
C VAL A 54 -2.69 -1.59 4.59
N VAL A 55 -2.76 -0.26 4.53
CA VAL A 55 -2.17 0.63 5.55
C VAL A 55 -2.84 0.39 6.92
N ALA A 56 -4.16 0.27 6.96
CA ALA A 56 -4.90 0.03 8.19
C ALA A 56 -4.55 -1.33 8.82
N VAL A 57 -4.43 -2.39 8.01
CA VAL A 57 -4.01 -3.71 8.49
C VAL A 57 -2.57 -3.67 9.01
N SER A 58 -1.65 -2.99 8.31
CA SER A 58 -0.27 -2.81 8.74
C SER A 58 -0.19 -2.07 10.07
N MET A 59 -0.99 -1.02 10.24
CA MET A 59 -1.06 -0.26 11.48
C MET A 59 -1.63 -1.09 12.63
N ASN A 60 -2.69 -1.88 12.38
CA ASN A 60 -3.25 -2.78 13.37
C ASN A 60 -2.25 -3.87 13.80
N LEU A 61 -1.47 -4.40 12.87
CA LEU A 61 -0.39 -5.34 13.17
C LEU A 61 0.66 -4.69 14.09
N LEU A 62 1.10 -3.48 13.78
CA LEU A 62 2.08 -2.75 14.58
C LEU A 62 1.55 -2.47 15.98
N THR A 63 0.37 -1.85 16.11
CA THR A 63 -0.22 -1.51 17.40
C THR A 63 -0.58 -2.75 18.22
N GLY A 64 -1.04 -3.82 17.56
CA GLY A 64 -1.42 -5.07 18.22
C GLY A 64 -0.24 -5.83 18.81
N PHE A 65 0.93 -5.82 18.15
CA PHE A 65 2.12 -6.53 18.64
C PHE A 65 3.03 -5.67 19.53
N THR A 66 3.19 -4.39 19.22
CA THR A 66 4.13 -3.54 19.95
C THR A 66 3.45 -2.64 20.97
N GLY A 67 2.14 -2.48 20.92
CA GLY A 67 1.39 -1.55 21.76
C GLY A 67 1.71 -0.06 21.49
N LEU A 68 2.55 0.22 20.48
CA LEU A 68 2.96 1.56 20.11
C LEU A 68 2.06 2.12 19.03
N PHE A 69 1.45 3.25 19.29
CA PHE A 69 0.70 3.99 18.27
C PHE A 69 1.66 4.84 17.43
N SER A 70 1.84 4.47 16.17
CA SER A 70 2.74 5.20 15.27
C SER A 70 1.96 6.07 14.29
N LEU A 71 2.06 7.38 14.43
CA LEU A 71 1.58 8.35 13.44
C LEU A 71 2.51 8.46 12.22
N GLY A 72 3.69 7.83 12.26
CA GLY A 72 4.69 7.85 11.18
C GLY A 72 4.31 7.04 9.94
N GLN A 73 3.28 6.19 10.01
CA GLN A 73 2.87 5.32 8.90
C GLN A 73 2.60 6.10 7.61
N ALA A 74 1.91 7.25 7.71
CA ALA A 74 1.64 8.10 6.55
C ALA A 74 2.93 8.68 5.94
N GLY A 75 3.94 9.01 6.77
CA GLY A 75 5.24 9.49 6.31
C GLY A 75 6.00 8.41 5.53
N PHE A 76 6.04 7.19 6.02
CA PHE A 76 6.70 6.07 5.32
C PHE A 76 5.98 5.71 4.01
N MET A 77 4.65 5.75 4.01
CA MET A 77 3.86 5.59 2.79
C MET A 77 4.16 6.68 1.77
N ALA A 78 4.28 7.94 2.21
CA ALA A 78 4.63 9.06 1.33
C ALA A 78 6.03 8.87 0.72
N ILE A 79 7.05 8.51 1.52
CA ILE A 79 8.41 8.26 1.04
C ILE A 79 8.42 7.18 -0.05
N GLY A 80 7.74 6.05 0.20
CA GLY A 80 7.62 4.97 -0.79
C GLY A 80 6.92 5.42 -2.07
N ALA A 81 5.77 6.09 -1.94
CA ALA A 81 4.97 6.55 -3.07
C ALA A 81 5.71 7.58 -3.93
N TYR A 82 6.35 8.58 -3.32
CA TYR A 82 7.13 9.58 -4.05
C TYR A 82 8.35 8.97 -4.74
N THR A 83 9.03 8.05 -4.09
CA THR A 83 10.19 7.34 -4.70
C THR A 83 9.75 6.58 -5.96
N VAL A 84 8.68 5.81 -5.86
CA VAL A 84 8.16 5.06 -7.01
C VAL A 84 7.69 6.01 -8.10
N ALA A 85 6.94 7.06 -7.77
CA ALA A 85 6.43 8.03 -8.73
C ALA A 85 7.57 8.70 -9.50
N ILE A 86 8.60 9.21 -8.82
CA ILE A 86 9.72 9.91 -9.45
C ILE A 86 10.48 8.97 -10.40
N LEU A 87 10.66 7.71 -10.04
CA LEU A 87 11.45 6.76 -10.82
C LEU A 87 10.68 6.14 -11.99
N THR A 88 9.35 6.06 -11.91
CA THR A 88 8.52 5.41 -12.94
C THR A 88 7.92 6.39 -13.96
N ILE A 89 7.81 7.69 -13.62
CA ILE A 89 7.30 8.68 -14.57
C ILE A 89 8.27 8.81 -15.75
N PRO A 90 7.79 8.70 -17.02
CA PRO A 90 8.61 8.89 -18.20
C PRO A 90 9.34 10.24 -18.19
N VAL A 91 10.58 10.26 -18.66
CA VAL A 91 11.45 11.45 -18.64
C VAL A 91 10.80 12.63 -19.36
N ASP A 92 10.12 12.34 -20.49
CA ASP A 92 9.49 13.34 -21.36
C ASP A 92 8.33 14.08 -20.66
N VAL A 93 7.65 13.42 -19.70
CA VAL A 93 6.49 13.97 -18.99
C VAL A 93 6.89 14.68 -17.69
N ARG A 94 8.08 14.43 -17.18
CA ARG A 94 8.56 15.02 -15.91
C ARG A 94 8.51 16.54 -15.84
N PRO A 95 8.88 17.30 -16.87
CA PRO A 95 8.83 18.75 -16.82
C PRO A 95 7.41 19.30 -16.63
N SER A 96 6.39 18.59 -17.13
CA SER A 96 4.99 18.97 -16.97
C SER A 96 4.44 18.64 -15.58
N VAL A 97 4.94 17.58 -14.95
CA VAL A 97 4.50 17.15 -13.60
C VAL A 97 5.21 17.96 -12.51
N TYR A 98 6.49 18.27 -12.69
CA TYR A 98 7.33 18.97 -11.70
C TYR A 98 7.68 20.40 -12.12
N TYR A 99 6.73 21.11 -12.75
CA TYR A 99 6.95 22.45 -13.31
C TYR A 99 7.30 23.50 -12.25
N MET A 100 6.88 23.34 -10.99
CA MET A 100 7.12 24.34 -9.94
C MET A 100 8.49 24.21 -9.25
N SER A 101 8.98 22.99 -9.04
CA SER A 101 10.17 22.76 -8.21
C SER A 101 11.36 22.21 -9.00
N GLY A 102 11.12 21.76 -10.23
CA GLY A 102 12.13 21.02 -11.01
C GLY A 102 12.54 19.69 -10.38
N ILE A 103 13.35 18.94 -11.07
CA ILE A 103 13.94 17.70 -10.56
C ILE A 103 15.47 17.86 -10.57
N SER A 104 16.14 17.35 -9.52
CA SER A 104 17.59 17.30 -9.49
C SER A 104 18.15 16.64 -10.75
N PRO A 105 19.20 17.20 -11.39
CA PRO A 105 19.78 16.65 -12.62
C PRO A 105 20.19 15.18 -12.50
N ILE A 106 20.54 14.73 -11.30
CA ILE A 106 20.95 13.35 -11.02
C ILE A 106 19.77 12.38 -11.22
N ILE A 107 18.56 12.80 -10.85
CA ILE A 107 17.35 11.96 -10.90
C ILE A 107 16.58 12.18 -12.21
N ALA A 108 16.80 13.31 -12.87
CA ALA A 108 16.05 13.72 -14.07
C ALA A 108 16.09 12.68 -15.20
N ASN A 109 17.22 12.00 -15.37
CA ASN A 109 17.44 11.01 -16.44
C ASN A 109 17.27 9.56 -15.97
N LEU A 110 16.98 9.32 -14.68
CA LEU A 110 16.88 7.99 -14.11
C LEU A 110 15.45 7.45 -14.27
N HIS A 111 15.24 6.57 -15.22
CA HIS A 111 13.98 5.85 -15.40
C HIS A 111 14.19 4.38 -15.06
N MET A 112 13.36 3.85 -14.18
CA MET A 112 13.43 2.45 -13.73
C MET A 112 12.10 1.73 -13.99
N PRO A 113 12.16 0.41 -14.26
CA PRO A 113 10.94 -0.40 -14.33
C PRO A 113 10.22 -0.39 -12.98
N PHE A 114 8.90 -0.47 -13.01
CA PHE A 114 8.04 -0.38 -11.84
C PHE A 114 8.49 -1.27 -10.65
N TRP A 115 8.87 -2.51 -10.94
CA TRP A 115 9.31 -3.46 -9.89
C TRP A 115 10.58 -3.03 -9.18
N ALA A 116 11.56 -2.50 -9.92
CA ALA A 116 12.81 -2.00 -9.35
C ALA A 116 12.55 -0.74 -8.49
N ALA A 117 11.72 0.17 -8.98
CA ALA A 117 11.32 1.37 -8.24
C ALA A 117 10.55 1.02 -6.96
N LEU A 118 9.70 -0.02 -6.98
CA LEU A 118 8.96 -0.50 -5.82
C LEU A 118 9.89 -1.04 -4.73
N ILE A 119 10.86 -1.87 -5.12
CA ILE A 119 11.87 -2.41 -4.18
C ILE A 119 12.69 -1.27 -3.58
N LEU A 120 13.15 -0.33 -4.41
CA LEU A 120 13.94 0.81 -3.96
C LEU A 120 13.16 1.71 -3.01
N GLY A 121 11.88 1.98 -3.31
CA GLY A 121 10.98 2.73 -2.44
C GLY A 121 10.77 2.06 -1.09
N GLY A 122 10.61 0.74 -1.07
CA GLY A 122 10.52 -0.05 0.15
C GLY A 122 11.81 -0.01 0.98
N VAL A 123 12.96 -0.14 0.34
CA VAL A 123 14.28 -0.05 1.02
C VAL A 123 14.50 1.34 1.60
N LEU A 124 14.22 2.41 0.85
CA LEU A 124 14.35 3.78 1.36
C LEU A 124 13.43 4.03 2.55
N ALA A 125 12.17 3.62 2.46
CA ALA A 125 11.24 3.73 3.57
C ALA A 125 11.72 2.95 4.81
N ALA A 126 12.28 1.74 4.63
CA ALA A 126 12.83 0.94 5.71
C ALA A 126 14.07 1.59 6.36
N VAL A 127 14.97 2.17 5.56
CA VAL A 127 16.14 2.89 6.07
C VAL A 127 15.73 4.10 6.91
N VAL A 128 14.79 4.91 6.41
CA VAL A 128 14.27 6.07 7.17
C VAL A 128 13.55 5.61 8.44
N ALA A 129 12.78 4.53 8.37
CA ALA A 129 12.11 3.96 9.54
C ALA A 129 13.12 3.47 10.59
N ALA A 130 14.22 2.84 10.18
CA ALA A 130 15.29 2.40 11.07
C ALA A 130 16.02 3.60 11.72
N LEU A 131 16.33 4.64 10.94
CA LEU A 131 16.99 5.84 11.45
C LEU A 131 16.16 6.57 12.51
N ILE A 132 14.84 6.62 12.33
CA ILE A 132 13.92 7.23 13.30
C ILE A 132 13.65 6.27 14.47
N GLY A 133 13.51 4.99 14.19
CA GLY A 133 13.15 3.97 15.18
C GLY A 133 14.23 3.72 16.21
N ILE A 134 15.51 3.72 15.82
CA ILE A 134 16.63 3.48 16.74
C ILE A 134 16.65 4.48 17.93
N PRO A 135 16.57 5.80 17.73
CA PRO A 135 16.55 6.74 18.84
C PRO A 135 15.24 6.76 19.63
N VAL A 136 14.11 6.37 19.02
CA VAL A 136 12.80 6.38 19.68
C VAL A 136 12.59 5.15 20.58
N LEU A 137 13.21 4.01 20.22
CA LEU A 137 13.09 2.75 20.98
C LEU A 137 14.19 2.57 22.02
N ARG A 138 15.13 3.51 22.14
CA ARG A 138 16.25 3.46 23.11
C ARG A 138 15.95 4.29 24.34
#